data_bf3bf09f8e6db6371296bc777ccd19bb
#
_entry.id   bf3bf09f8e6db6371296bc777ccd19bb
#
_cell.length_a   1.000
_cell.length_b   1.000
_cell.length_c   1.000
_cell.angle_alpha   90.00
_cell.angle_beta   90.00
_cell.angle_gamma   90.00
#
_symmetry.space_group_name_H-M   'P 1'
#
loop_
_entity.id
_entity.type
_entity.pdbx_description
1 polymer ?
#
loop_
_entity_poly.entity_id
_entity_poly.type
_entity_poly.pdbx_seq_one_letter_code
_entity_poly.pdbx_strand_id
1 'polypeptide(L)'
;MWVTESILGELVLLAGQVAWWIFDDTSDGSRTPHLLVGALWLVVAVAYSAVMPQWRYRVHRWETTPTAVYTQRGWLSQERRIAPISRIQTVDLSRGPLSQLFRLASVTVTTASAAGPLRIEGLDVEDARRLVDELTEATVAETGDAT
;
A
#
# COMPACT_ATOMS: atom_id res chain seq x y z
N MET A 1 -5.05 -3.68 3.90
CA MET A 1 -6.39 -3.14 3.71
C MET A 1 -6.76 -3.03 2.23
N TRP A 2 -6.01 -2.35 1.38
CA TRP A 2 -6.33 -2.16 -0.05
C TRP A 2 -6.29 -3.42 -0.93
N VAL A 3 -5.36 -4.34 -0.67
CA VAL A 3 -5.28 -5.62 -1.39
C VAL A 3 -6.49 -6.49 -1.09
N THR A 4 -6.98 -6.47 0.15
CA THR A 4 -8.18 -7.21 0.56
C THR A 4 -9.45 -6.66 -0.10
N GLU A 5 -9.56 -5.35 -0.27
CA GLU A 5 -10.68 -4.71 -0.98
C GLU A 5 -10.67 -5.05 -2.47
N SER A 6 -9.50 -5.04 -3.10
CA SER A 6 -9.36 -5.43 -4.51
C SER A 6 -9.72 -6.90 -4.73
N ILE A 7 -9.21 -7.80 -3.89
CA ILE A 7 -9.52 -9.24 -3.96
C ILE A 7 -11.01 -9.49 -3.72
N LEU A 8 -11.61 -8.79 -2.76
CA LEU A 8 -13.05 -8.91 -2.49
C LEU A 8 -13.89 -8.47 -3.70
N GLY A 9 -13.51 -7.38 -4.34
CA GLY A 9 -14.16 -6.90 -5.57
C GLY A 9 -14.05 -7.91 -6.72
N GLU A 10 -12.87 -8.50 -6.91
CA GLU A 10 -12.66 -9.54 -7.92
C GLU A 10 -13.46 -10.81 -7.64
N LEU A 11 -13.57 -11.23 -6.37
CA LEU A 11 -14.38 -12.38 -5.95
C LEU A 11 -15.87 -12.15 -6.18
N VAL A 12 -16.37 -10.93 -5.92
CA VAL A 12 -17.77 -10.59 -6.18
C VAL A 12 -18.08 -10.63 -7.67
N LEU A 13 -17.20 -10.10 -8.51
CA LEU A 13 -17.38 -10.15 -9.96
C LEU A 13 -17.32 -11.59 -10.49
N LEU A 14 -16.41 -12.41 -9.98
CA LEU A 14 -16.30 -13.82 -10.32
C LEU A 14 -17.57 -14.58 -9.92
N ALA A 15 -18.08 -14.34 -8.71
CA ALA A 15 -19.32 -14.95 -8.23
C ALA A 15 -20.52 -14.54 -9.10
N GLY A 16 -20.60 -13.26 -9.49
CA GLY A 16 -21.63 -12.77 -10.42
C GLY A 16 -21.55 -13.44 -11.79
N GLN A 17 -20.34 -13.64 -12.33
CA GLN A 17 -20.11 -14.33 -13.60
C GLN A 17 -20.51 -15.80 -13.53
N VAL A 18 -20.18 -16.50 -12.43
CA VAL A 18 -20.56 -17.90 -12.21
C VAL A 18 -22.07 -18.02 -12.03
N ALA A 19 -22.69 -17.12 -11.27
CA ALA A 19 -24.13 -17.08 -11.10
C ALA A 19 -24.84 -16.87 -12.46
N TRP A 20 -24.38 -15.90 -13.24
CA TRP A 20 -24.91 -15.68 -14.59
C TRP A 20 -24.80 -16.95 -15.45
N TRP A 21 -23.66 -17.64 -15.42
CA TRP A 21 -23.46 -18.88 -16.16
C TRP A 21 -24.38 -20.04 -15.70
N ILE A 22 -24.76 -20.09 -14.42
CA ILE A 22 -25.65 -21.13 -13.87
C ILE A 22 -27.12 -20.82 -14.18
N PHE A 23 -27.51 -19.56 -14.12
CA PHE A 23 -28.91 -19.13 -14.22
C PHE A 23 -29.31 -18.66 -15.64
N ASP A 24 -28.36 -18.55 -16.56
CA ASP A 24 -28.66 -18.17 -17.93
C ASP A 24 -29.19 -19.39 -18.70
N ASP A 25 -30.51 -19.44 -18.82
CA ASP A 25 -31.25 -20.44 -19.60
C ASP A 25 -31.31 -20.00 -21.08
N THR A 26 -30.17 -19.89 -21.71
CA THR A 26 -30.09 -19.57 -23.13
C THR A 26 -30.67 -20.75 -23.94
N SER A 27 -31.84 -20.54 -24.49
CA SER A 27 -32.56 -21.52 -25.36
C SER A 27 -31.72 -22.00 -26.56
N ASP A 28 -30.68 -21.23 -26.95
CA ASP A 28 -29.76 -21.56 -28.04
C ASP A 28 -28.55 -22.37 -27.61
N GLY A 29 -28.34 -22.62 -26.33
CA GLY A 29 -27.17 -23.36 -25.79
C GLY A 29 -25.81 -22.70 -26.07
N SER A 30 -25.79 -21.47 -26.59
CA SER A 30 -24.55 -20.77 -26.92
C SER A 30 -23.88 -20.21 -25.65
N ARG A 31 -22.74 -20.78 -25.28
CA ARG A 31 -21.90 -20.33 -24.18
C ARG A 31 -20.90 -19.23 -24.56
N THR A 32 -20.93 -18.81 -25.82
CA THR A 32 -19.99 -17.84 -26.39
C THR A 32 -19.98 -16.51 -25.62
N PRO A 33 -21.13 -15.88 -25.25
CA PRO A 33 -21.12 -14.63 -24.52
C PRO A 33 -20.45 -14.75 -23.14
N HIS A 34 -20.70 -15.86 -22.42
CA HIS A 34 -20.07 -16.09 -21.10
C HIS A 34 -18.54 -16.24 -21.21
N LEU A 35 -18.07 -16.94 -22.25
CA LEU A 35 -16.63 -17.10 -22.50
C LEU A 35 -15.99 -15.76 -22.86
N LEU A 36 -16.65 -14.92 -23.66
CA LEU A 36 -16.13 -13.60 -24.03
C LEU A 36 -16.05 -12.67 -22.82
N VAL A 37 -17.08 -12.62 -21.99
CA VAL A 37 -17.08 -11.80 -20.76
C VAL A 37 -16.04 -12.33 -19.78
N GLY A 38 -15.94 -13.63 -19.59
CA GLY A 38 -14.92 -14.23 -18.73
C GLY A 38 -13.49 -13.96 -19.22
N ALA A 39 -13.25 -14.07 -20.53
CA ALA A 39 -11.95 -13.75 -21.12
C ALA A 39 -11.60 -12.25 -20.97
N LEU A 40 -12.57 -11.37 -21.22
CA LEU A 40 -12.39 -9.93 -21.03
C LEU A 40 -12.06 -9.60 -19.57
N TRP A 41 -12.81 -10.19 -18.62
CA TRP A 41 -12.55 -10.01 -17.20
C TRP A 41 -11.14 -10.49 -16.82
N LEU A 42 -10.73 -11.67 -17.31
CA LEU A 42 -9.38 -12.21 -17.05
C LEU A 42 -8.29 -11.26 -17.55
N VAL A 43 -8.45 -10.72 -18.77
CA VAL A 43 -7.50 -9.76 -19.33
C VAL A 43 -7.41 -8.50 -18.48
N VAL A 44 -8.56 -7.96 -18.06
CA VAL A 44 -8.61 -6.78 -17.19
C VAL A 44 -7.96 -7.06 -15.83
N ALA A 45 -8.27 -8.20 -15.21
CA ALA A 45 -7.70 -8.59 -13.92
C ALA A 45 -6.17 -8.75 -13.99
N VAL A 46 -5.66 -9.40 -15.04
CA VAL A 46 -4.21 -9.56 -15.26
C VAL A 46 -3.54 -8.21 -15.53
N ALA A 47 -4.13 -7.37 -16.38
CA ALA A 47 -3.61 -6.03 -16.66
C ALA A 47 -3.59 -5.15 -15.39
N TYR A 48 -4.66 -5.18 -14.61
CA TYR A 48 -4.75 -4.46 -13.35
C TYR A 48 -3.70 -4.94 -12.35
N SER A 49 -3.56 -6.26 -12.18
CA SER A 49 -2.58 -6.86 -11.27
C SER A 49 -1.12 -6.58 -11.68
N ALA A 50 -0.86 -6.43 -12.98
CA ALA A 50 0.47 -6.11 -13.48
C ALA A 50 0.80 -4.61 -13.39
N VAL A 51 -0.16 -3.74 -13.71
CA VAL A 51 0.07 -2.29 -13.82
C VAL A 51 0.00 -1.59 -12.46
N MET A 52 -0.97 -1.98 -11.62
CA MET A 52 -1.23 -1.31 -10.36
C MET A 52 -0.07 -1.32 -9.36
N PRO A 53 0.64 -2.45 -9.12
CA PRO A 53 1.78 -2.46 -8.23
C PRO A 53 2.91 -1.55 -8.71
N GLN A 54 3.19 -1.57 -10.04
CA GLN A 54 4.26 -0.77 -10.62
C GLN A 54 3.96 0.74 -10.54
N TRP A 55 2.71 1.12 -10.75
CA TRP A 55 2.28 2.51 -10.65
C TRP A 55 2.34 3.00 -9.21
N ARG A 56 1.85 2.20 -8.27
CA ARG A 56 1.93 2.50 -6.83
C ARG A 56 3.35 2.65 -6.35
N TYR A 57 4.25 1.77 -6.79
CA TYR A 57 5.67 1.84 -6.44
C TYR A 57 6.33 3.13 -6.95
N ARG A 58 5.96 3.62 -8.14
CA ARG A 58 6.49 4.87 -8.70
C ARG A 58 6.02 6.13 -7.99
N VAL A 59 4.84 6.10 -7.40
CA VAL A 59 4.23 7.28 -6.74
C VAL A 59 4.58 7.32 -5.25
N HIS A 60 4.89 6.17 -4.64
CA HIS A 60 5.34 6.09 -3.25
C HIS A 60 6.79 6.54 -3.18
N ARG A 61 7.00 7.79 -2.75
CA ARG A 61 8.33 8.34 -2.52
C ARG A 61 8.44 8.79 -1.07
N TRP A 62 9.57 8.50 -0.48
CA TRP A 62 9.94 8.99 0.83
C TRP A 62 11.39 9.48 0.80
N GLU A 63 11.70 10.44 1.62
CA GLU A 63 13.02 11.01 1.75
C GLU A 63 13.21 11.44 3.20
N THR A 64 14.35 11.15 3.78
CA THR A 64 14.77 11.66 5.08
C THR A 64 15.83 12.72 4.89
N THR A 65 15.67 13.82 5.59
CA THR A 65 16.67 14.86 5.73
C THR A 65 17.05 14.97 7.21
N PRO A 66 18.16 15.65 7.55
CA PRO A 66 18.52 15.86 8.95
C PRO A 66 17.45 16.56 9.81
N THR A 67 16.46 17.23 9.19
CA THR A 67 15.46 18.04 9.88
C THR A 67 14.04 17.51 9.74
N ALA A 68 13.75 16.69 8.73
CA ALA A 68 12.38 16.24 8.46
C ALA A 68 12.32 14.94 7.66
N VAL A 69 11.22 14.21 7.82
CA VAL A 69 10.83 13.08 6.97
C VAL A 69 9.75 13.55 6.00
N TYR A 70 9.98 13.32 4.73
CA TYR A 70 9.06 13.63 3.63
C TYR A 70 8.46 12.34 3.11
N THR A 71 7.15 12.31 2.92
CA THR A 71 6.48 11.21 2.22
C THR A 71 5.51 11.74 1.19
N GLN A 72 5.45 11.05 0.08
CA GLN A 72 4.46 11.28 -0.96
C GLN A 72 3.76 9.97 -1.26
N ARG A 73 2.42 9.95 -1.19
CA ARG A 73 1.59 8.80 -1.49
C ARG A 73 0.36 9.19 -2.31
N GLY A 74 -0.26 8.18 -2.92
CA GLY A 74 -1.48 8.34 -3.71
C GLY A 74 -1.22 8.38 -5.21
N TRP A 75 -2.14 7.85 -5.99
CA TRP A 75 -2.02 7.73 -7.45
C TRP A 75 -2.94 8.68 -8.23
N LEU A 76 -4.17 8.86 -7.78
CA LEU A 76 -5.13 9.81 -8.35
C LEU A 76 -5.12 11.13 -7.57
N SER A 77 -5.05 11.04 -6.24
CA SER A 77 -4.86 12.17 -5.35
C SER A 77 -3.50 12.00 -4.65
N GLN A 78 -2.60 12.97 -4.82
CA GLN A 78 -1.28 12.93 -4.20
C GLN A 78 -1.33 13.64 -2.85
N GLU A 79 -1.00 12.90 -1.81
CA GLU A 79 -0.83 13.43 -0.46
C GLU A 79 0.66 13.53 -0.16
N ARG A 80 1.13 14.73 0.15
CA ARG A 80 2.49 14.97 0.64
C ARG A 80 2.44 15.31 2.10
N ARG A 81 3.26 14.64 2.89
CA ARG A 81 3.40 14.90 4.33
C ARG A 81 4.85 15.16 4.68
N ILE A 82 5.02 16.07 5.62
CA ILE A 82 6.32 16.45 6.18
C ILE A 82 6.20 16.28 7.69
N ALA A 83 7.09 15.48 8.25
CA ALA A 83 7.23 15.30 9.69
C ALA A 83 8.57 15.87 10.15
N PRO A 84 8.61 17.05 10.81
CA PRO A 84 9.83 17.55 11.43
C PRO A 84 10.33 16.56 12.48
N ILE A 85 11.64 16.28 12.51
CA ILE A 85 12.24 15.31 13.44
C ILE A 85 11.98 15.73 14.88
N SER A 86 12.06 17.03 15.19
CA SER A 86 11.74 17.61 16.52
C SER A 86 10.32 17.36 17.03
N ARG A 87 9.41 16.89 16.16
CA ARG A 87 8.02 16.57 16.52
C ARG A 87 7.71 15.10 16.53
N ILE A 88 8.69 14.25 16.26
CA ILE A 88 8.54 12.80 16.31
C ILE A 88 8.38 12.36 17.76
N GLN A 89 7.37 11.55 18.03
CA GLN A 89 7.07 10.98 19.35
C GLN A 89 7.43 9.50 19.41
N THR A 90 7.04 8.73 18.39
CA THR A 90 7.37 7.31 18.30
C THR A 90 7.68 6.93 16.85
N VAL A 91 8.57 5.94 16.71
CA VAL A 91 8.89 5.31 15.43
C VAL A 91 8.67 3.81 15.60
N ASP A 92 7.65 3.28 14.93
CA ASP A 92 7.22 1.90 15.07
C ASP A 92 7.49 1.13 13.77
N LEU A 93 8.13 -0.04 13.86
CA LEU A 93 8.30 -0.97 12.76
C LEU A 93 7.28 -2.09 12.88
N SER A 94 6.51 -2.34 11.84
CA SER A 94 5.49 -3.38 11.80
C SER A 94 5.64 -4.28 10.57
N ARG A 95 5.34 -5.58 10.75
CA ARG A 95 5.40 -6.59 9.70
C ARG A 95 4.22 -7.53 9.81
N GLY A 96 3.31 -7.48 8.84
CA GLY A 96 2.23 -8.46 8.71
C GLY A 96 2.73 -9.81 8.15
N PRO A 97 1.89 -10.87 8.17
CA PRO A 97 2.27 -12.20 7.67
C PRO A 97 2.79 -12.20 6.22
N LEU A 98 2.08 -11.53 5.31
CA LEU A 98 2.52 -11.39 3.92
C LEU A 98 3.81 -10.57 3.80
N SER A 99 3.95 -9.50 4.57
CA SER A 99 5.18 -8.70 4.59
C SER A 99 6.38 -9.52 5.05
N GLN A 100 6.17 -10.43 5.99
CA GLN A 100 7.24 -11.35 6.45
C GLN A 100 7.68 -12.30 5.33
N LEU A 101 6.73 -12.84 4.56
CA LEU A 101 7.01 -13.75 3.44
C LEU A 101 7.83 -13.05 2.34
N PHE A 102 7.54 -11.79 2.06
CA PHE A 102 8.22 -11.00 1.02
C PHE A 102 9.38 -10.15 1.55
N ARG A 103 9.81 -10.34 2.80
CA ARG A 103 10.86 -9.57 3.47
C ARG A 103 10.60 -8.06 3.48
N LEU A 104 9.34 -7.68 3.57
CA LEU A 104 8.91 -6.28 3.64
C LEU A 104 8.59 -5.87 5.08
N ALA A 105 8.63 -4.57 5.32
CA ALA A 105 8.22 -3.93 6.56
C ALA A 105 7.53 -2.59 6.30
N SER A 106 6.84 -2.08 7.30
CA SER A 106 6.25 -0.75 7.30
C SER A 106 6.74 0.02 8.52
N VAL A 107 7.13 1.27 8.33
CA VAL A 107 7.53 2.19 9.39
C VAL A 107 6.41 3.19 9.61
N THR A 108 5.99 3.36 10.86
CA THR A 108 4.99 4.34 11.26
C THR A 108 5.66 5.37 12.18
N VAL A 109 5.63 6.63 11.77
CA VAL A 109 6.17 7.75 12.53
C VAL A 109 5.00 8.53 13.12
N THR A 110 4.88 8.53 14.44
CA THR A 110 3.87 9.32 15.15
C THR A 110 4.46 10.66 15.54
N THR A 111 3.72 11.72 15.25
CA THR A 111 4.13 13.09 15.55
C THR A 111 3.04 13.79 16.37
N ALA A 112 3.40 14.87 17.09
CA ALA A 112 2.45 15.71 17.80
C ALA A 112 1.55 16.57 16.88
N SER A 113 1.32 16.12 15.65
CA SER A 113 0.50 16.82 14.65
C SER A 113 -0.92 16.25 14.59
N ALA A 114 -1.91 17.12 14.46
CA ALA A 114 -3.31 16.74 14.26
C ALA A 114 -3.55 15.99 12.93
N ALA A 115 -2.59 15.99 12.00
CA ALA A 115 -2.67 15.26 10.73
C ALA A 115 -2.52 13.73 10.87
N GLY A 116 -2.24 13.24 12.09
CA GLY A 116 -2.06 11.83 12.41
C GLY A 116 -0.69 11.26 12.01
N PRO A 117 -0.48 9.96 12.23
CA PRO A 117 0.81 9.32 11.99
C PRO A 117 1.15 9.27 10.49
N LEU A 118 2.44 9.38 10.20
CA LEU A 118 3.01 9.21 8.88
C LEU A 118 3.43 7.75 8.72
N ARG A 119 3.02 7.09 7.62
CA ARG A 119 3.32 5.69 7.39
C ARG A 119 4.05 5.50 6.07
N ILE A 120 5.16 4.75 6.13
CA ILE A 120 5.97 4.34 4.98
C ILE A 120 5.81 2.82 4.84
N GLU A 121 5.17 2.37 3.77
CA GLU A 121 4.84 0.96 3.55
C GLU A 121 5.71 0.34 2.46
N GLY A 122 5.95 -0.98 2.55
CA GLY A 122 6.61 -1.75 1.50
C GLY A 122 8.12 -1.53 1.42
N LEU A 123 8.76 -1.14 2.50
CA LEU A 123 10.22 -1.08 2.60
C LEU A 123 10.82 -2.49 2.68
N ASP A 124 12.02 -2.68 2.14
CA ASP A 124 12.83 -3.84 2.53
C ASP A 124 13.08 -3.81 4.03
N VAL A 125 13.15 -4.97 4.65
CA VAL A 125 13.27 -5.08 6.11
C VAL A 125 14.55 -4.41 6.66
N GLU A 126 15.66 -4.47 5.91
CA GLU A 126 16.92 -3.86 6.32
C GLU A 126 16.87 -2.33 6.16
N ASP A 127 16.24 -1.82 5.09
CA ASP A 127 16.03 -0.40 4.89
C ASP A 127 15.09 0.17 5.96
N ALA A 128 14.04 -0.58 6.33
CA ALA A 128 13.12 -0.19 7.38
C ALA A 128 13.82 -0.09 8.75
N ARG A 129 14.71 -1.04 9.08
CA ARG A 129 15.49 -1.01 10.32
C ARG A 129 16.42 0.19 10.35
N ARG A 130 17.17 0.38 9.27
CA ARG A 130 18.09 1.51 9.12
C ARG A 130 17.37 2.85 9.30
N LEU A 131 16.19 2.99 8.69
CA LEU A 131 15.37 4.18 8.84
C LEU A 131 14.93 4.41 10.29
N VAL A 132 14.53 3.35 11.01
CA VAL A 132 14.16 3.44 12.42
C VAL A 132 15.33 3.88 13.28
N ASP A 133 16.51 3.31 13.04
CA ASP A 133 17.74 3.65 13.77
C ASP A 133 18.12 5.12 13.51
N GLU A 134 18.15 5.55 12.25
CA GLU A 134 18.45 6.94 11.86
C GLU A 134 17.48 7.95 12.50
N LEU A 135 16.19 7.66 12.48
CA LEU A 135 15.18 8.56 13.07
C LEU A 135 15.27 8.60 14.60
N THR A 136 15.59 7.46 15.22
CA THR A 136 15.76 7.38 16.65
C THR A 136 16.98 8.17 17.10
N GLU A 137 18.11 8.00 16.45
CA GLU A 137 19.34 8.76 16.71
C GLU A 137 19.13 10.26 16.54
N ALA A 138 18.48 10.68 15.44
CA ALA A 138 18.20 12.09 15.17
C ALA A 138 17.28 12.71 16.25
N THR A 139 16.27 11.96 16.71
CA THR A 139 15.35 12.43 17.76
C THR A 139 16.06 12.58 19.11
N VAL A 140 16.96 11.65 19.43
CA VAL A 140 17.76 11.71 20.68
C VAL A 140 18.74 12.88 20.62
N ALA A 141 19.40 13.12 19.49
CA ALA A 141 20.33 14.24 19.32
C ALA A 141 19.64 15.60 19.51
N GLU A 142 18.45 15.81 18.92
CA GLU A 142 17.68 17.06 19.13
C GLU A 142 17.22 17.26 20.57
N THR A 143 16.82 16.17 21.26
CA THR A 143 16.39 16.26 22.65
C THR A 143 17.56 16.59 23.59
N GLY A 144 18.76 16.12 23.25
CA GLY A 144 20.00 16.37 24.01
C GLY A 144 20.55 17.80 23.85
N ASP A 145 20.30 18.44 22.72
CA ASP A 145 20.79 19.83 22.46
C ASP A 145 19.83 20.92 23.05
N ALA A 146 18.65 20.52 23.53
CA ALA A 146 17.66 21.40 24.13
C ALA A 146 17.80 21.59 25.67
N THR A 147 18.89 21.06 26.29
CA THR A 147 19.25 21.23 27.71
C THR A 147 20.52 22.03 27.86
#